data_54121069cbc3089de957d4c7ad57b9f7
#
_entry.id   54121069cbc3089de957d4c7ad57b9f7
#
_cell.length_a   1.000
_cell.length_b   1.000
_cell.length_c   1.000
_cell.angle_alpha   90.00
_cell.angle_beta   90.00
_cell.angle_gamma   90.00
#
_symmetry.space_group_name_H-M   'P 1'
#
loop_
_entity.id
_entity.type
_entity.pdbx_description
1 polymer ?
#
loop_
_entity_poly.entity_id
_entity_poly.type
_entity_poly.pdbx_seq_one_letter_code
_entity_poly.pdbx_strand_id
1 'polypeptide(L)'
;METQIRLLLADDHAVVRSGLRLLLEAQPDMVIIGEVENGEDAISRTAELKPDVVLMDIEMPGMNGIEATRRIKRESPQTAVLALTMYEDDQYFFEMLQAGAAGYVPKRAAPDELASAIRAVSRGDVFLYPSLAGRLVQDYLVRRDVEANEPTPDDLTPREQE
;
A
#
# COMPACT_ATOMS: atom_id res chain seq x y z
N MET A 1 -3.78 -29.31 1.10
CA MET A 1 -4.41 -28.36 0.17
C MET A 1 -3.88 -26.98 0.42
N GLU A 2 -3.34 -26.38 -0.61
CA GLU A 2 -2.76 -25.05 -0.47
C GLU A 2 -3.82 -23.97 -0.54
N THR A 3 -3.69 -23.00 0.35
CA THR A 3 -4.60 -21.87 0.36
C THR A 3 -4.13 -20.85 -0.69
N GLN A 4 -5.04 -20.44 -1.55
CA GLN A 4 -4.73 -19.42 -2.53
C GLN A 4 -4.87 -18.02 -1.93
N ILE A 5 -4.00 -17.13 -2.35
CA ILE A 5 -4.08 -15.72 -1.96
C ILE A 5 -5.16 -15.07 -2.84
N ARG A 6 -6.18 -14.55 -2.21
CA ARG A 6 -7.33 -13.94 -2.91
C ARG A 6 -7.05 -12.46 -3.11
N LEU A 7 -7.06 -12.04 -4.37
CA LEU A 7 -6.65 -10.68 -4.74
C LEU A 7 -7.80 -9.88 -5.33
N LEU A 8 -7.86 -8.60 -4.95
CA LEU A 8 -8.74 -7.61 -5.55
C LEU A 8 -7.84 -6.58 -6.24
N LEU A 9 -8.11 -6.29 -7.53
CA LEU A 9 -7.35 -5.29 -8.26
C LEU A 9 -8.15 -3.99 -8.31
N ALA A 10 -7.55 -2.90 -7.87
CA ALA A 10 -8.15 -1.58 -7.90
C ALA A 10 -7.28 -0.64 -8.72
N ASP A 11 -7.68 -0.40 -9.97
CA ASP A 11 -6.91 0.40 -10.92
C ASP A 11 -7.87 0.84 -12.02
N ASP A 12 -7.86 2.11 -12.38
CA ASP A 12 -8.77 2.64 -13.39
C ASP A 12 -8.26 2.43 -14.84
N HIS A 13 -7.06 1.86 -15.00
CA HIS A 13 -6.49 1.61 -16.32
C HIS A 13 -6.74 0.16 -16.74
N ALA A 14 -7.64 -0.03 -17.69
CA ALA A 14 -8.00 -1.38 -18.13
C ALA A 14 -6.81 -2.18 -18.67
N VAL A 15 -5.90 -1.52 -19.38
CA VAL A 15 -4.71 -2.19 -19.92
C VAL A 15 -3.81 -2.68 -18.80
N VAL A 16 -3.62 -1.86 -17.77
CA VAL A 16 -2.81 -2.23 -16.61
C VAL A 16 -3.44 -3.42 -15.88
N ARG A 17 -4.76 -3.37 -15.66
CA ARG A 17 -5.45 -4.48 -15.00
C ARG A 17 -5.32 -5.78 -15.80
N SER A 18 -5.45 -5.69 -17.13
CA SER A 18 -5.30 -6.89 -17.98
C SER A 18 -3.91 -7.49 -17.85
N GLY A 19 -2.89 -6.64 -17.84
CA GLY A 19 -1.52 -7.11 -17.68
C GLY A 19 -1.29 -7.74 -16.31
N LEU A 20 -1.79 -7.12 -15.26
CA LEU A 20 -1.68 -7.67 -13.91
C LEU A 20 -2.41 -9.01 -13.80
N ARG A 21 -3.60 -9.10 -14.39
CA ARG A 21 -4.35 -10.35 -14.37
C ARG A 21 -3.55 -11.47 -15.03
N LEU A 22 -2.95 -11.20 -16.18
CA LEU A 22 -2.15 -12.20 -16.87
C LEU A 22 -0.98 -12.68 -16.02
N LEU A 23 -0.25 -11.74 -15.41
CA LEU A 23 0.90 -12.04 -14.58
C LEU A 23 0.51 -12.84 -13.34
N LEU A 24 -0.56 -12.43 -12.69
CA LEU A 24 -0.92 -13.00 -11.39
C LEU A 24 -1.65 -14.33 -11.54
N GLU A 25 -2.44 -14.50 -12.60
CA GLU A 25 -3.10 -15.77 -12.84
C GLU A 25 -2.12 -16.86 -13.22
N ALA A 26 -0.91 -16.50 -13.63
CA ALA A 26 0.14 -17.48 -13.88
C ALA A 26 0.72 -18.03 -12.58
N GLN A 27 0.46 -17.38 -11.44
CA GLN A 27 0.97 -17.86 -10.16
C GLN A 27 -0.02 -18.87 -9.55
N PRO A 28 0.45 -20.10 -9.25
CA PRO A 28 -0.47 -21.15 -8.80
C PRO A 28 -1.11 -20.87 -7.43
N ASP A 29 -0.48 -20.00 -6.63
CA ASP A 29 -0.98 -19.71 -5.28
C ASP A 29 -1.80 -18.42 -5.22
N MET A 30 -2.19 -17.87 -6.37
CA MET A 30 -2.94 -16.60 -6.40
C MET A 30 -4.20 -16.74 -7.23
N VAL A 31 -5.27 -16.05 -6.80
CA VAL A 31 -6.52 -16.00 -7.54
C VAL A 31 -7.08 -14.58 -7.46
N ILE A 32 -7.47 -14.04 -8.61
CA ILE A 32 -8.08 -12.72 -8.66
C ILE A 32 -9.58 -12.88 -8.51
N ILE A 33 -10.14 -12.30 -7.45
CA ILE A 33 -11.55 -12.47 -7.14
C ILE A 33 -12.40 -11.26 -7.55
N GLY A 34 -11.77 -10.18 -7.99
CA GLY A 34 -12.50 -9.02 -8.45
C GLY A 34 -11.60 -7.93 -8.97
N GLU A 35 -12.20 -6.98 -9.71
CA GLU A 35 -11.50 -5.80 -10.22
C GLU A 35 -12.42 -4.62 -10.07
N VAL A 36 -11.87 -3.49 -9.67
CA VAL A 36 -12.62 -2.25 -9.52
C VAL A 36 -11.79 -1.10 -10.11
N GLU A 37 -12.46 0.02 -10.38
CA GLU A 37 -11.84 1.14 -11.07
C GLU A 37 -11.75 2.41 -10.23
N ASN A 38 -12.25 2.39 -9.02
CA ASN A 38 -12.21 3.57 -8.15
C ASN A 38 -12.16 3.15 -6.69
N GLY A 39 -11.88 4.14 -5.83
CA GLY A 39 -11.70 3.88 -4.41
C GLY A 39 -12.96 3.45 -3.69
N GLU A 40 -14.11 4.01 -4.08
CA GLU A 40 -15.37 3.66 -3.43
C GLU A 40 -15.74 2.21 -3.68
N ASP A 41 -15.58 1.75 -4.92
CA ASP A 41 -15.82 0.36 -5.26
C ASP A 41 -14.80 -0.56 -4.58
N ALA A 42 -13.55 -0.08 -4.42
CA ALA A 42 -12.54 -0.86 -3.71
C ALA A 42 -12.99 -1.12 -2.27
N ILE A 43 -13.54 -0.11 -1.60
CA ILE A 43 -14.03 -0.26 -0.24
C ILE A 43 -15.22 -1.23 -0.19
N SER A 44 -16.20 -1.03 -1.07
CA SER A 44 -17.40 -1.87 -1.10
C SER A 44 -17.08 -3.32 -1.39
N ARG A 45 -16.25 -3.57 -2.39
CA ARG A 45 -15.91 -4.93 -2.77
C ARG A 45 -15.04 -5.62 -1.74
N THR A 46 -14.18 -4.86 -1.07
CA THR A 46 -13.37 -5.43 0.01
C THR A 46 -14.25 -5.91 1.14
N ALA A 47 -15.25 -5.12 1.51
CA ALA A 47 -16.18 -5.54 2.56
C ALA A 47 -16.98 -6.76 2.15
N GLU A 48 -17.35 -6.85 0.89
CA GLU A 48 -18.16 -7.95 0.37
C GLU A 48 -17.37 -9.22 0.16
N LEU A 49 -16.23 -9.11 -0.51
CA LEU A 49 -15.43 -10.27 -0.95
C LEU A 49 -14.38 -10.71 0.06
N LYS A 50 -13.96 -9.81 0.93
CA LYS A 50 -12.94 -10.06 1.96
C LYS A 50 -11.67 -10.66 1.35
N PRO A 51 -11.04 -9.94 0.42
CA PRO A 51 -9.80 -10.44 -0.18
C PRO A 51 -8.67 -10.48 0.85
N ASP A 52 -7.67 -11.28 0.57
CA ASP A 52 -6.47 -11.30 1.40
C ASP A 52 -5.61 -10.07 1.14
N VAL A 53 -5.50 -9.66 -0.13
CA VAL A 53 -4.70 -8.51 -0.53
C VAL A 53 -5.45 -7.70 -1.58
N VAL A 54 -5.43 -6.38 -1.40
CA VAL A 54 -5.92 -5.45 -2.42
C VAL A 54 -4.70 -4.80 -3.06
N LEU A 55 -4.58 -4.91 -4.38
CA LEU A 55 -3.57 -4.17 -5.13
C LEU A 55 -4.19 -2.83 -5.48
N MET A 56 -3.69 -1.77 -4.85
CA MET A 56 -4.34 -0.46 -4.89
C MET A 56 -3.52 0.55 -5.66
N ASP A 57 -4.08 1.04 -6.76
CA ASP A 57 -3.50 2.18 -7.46
C ASP A 57 -3.78 3.43 -6.63
N ILE A 58 -2.81 4.32 -6.56
CA ILE A 58 -2.96 5.54 -5.78
C ILE A 58 -3.87 6.53 -6.49
N GLU A 59 -3.68 6.70 -7.81
CA GLU A 59 -4.45 7.69 -8.57
C GLU A 59 -5.61 7.05 -9.29
N MET A 60 -6.80 7.31 -8.78
CA MET A 60 -8.04 6.83 -9.37
C MET A 60 -9.07 7.96 -9.33
N PRO A 61 -10.08 7.93 -10.24
CA PRO A 61 -11.09 8.99 -10.23
C PRO A 61 -11.91 8.97 -8.95
N GLY A 62 -12.30 10.16 -8.52
CA GLY A 62 -13.06 10.31 -7.28
C GLY A 62 -12.16 10.11 -6.08
N MET A 63 -12.47 9.13 -5.24
CA MET A 63 -11.66 8.83 -4.07
C MET A 63 -10.36 8.16 -4.49
N ASN A 64 -9.23 8.74 -4.09
CA ASN A 64 -7.92 8.17 -4.45
C ASN A 64 -7.59 6.96 -3.57
N GLY A 65 -6.50 6.27 -3.94
CA GLY A 65 -6.11 5.04 -3.26
C GLY A 65 -5.70 5.24 -1.81
N ILE A 66 -5.23 6.43 -1.45
CA ILE A 66 -4.81 6.71 -0.08
C ILE A 66 -6.02 6.72 0.85
N GLU A 67 -7.05 7.43 0.48
CA GLU A 67 -8.27 7.48 1.29
C GLU A 67 -8.98 6.12 1.31
N ALA A 68 -9.00 5.45 0.16
CA ALA A 68 -9.59 4.11 0.09
C ALA A 68 -8.85 3.14 1.02
N THR A 69 -7.52 3.21 1.04
CA THR A 69 -6.72 2.37 1.91
C THR A 69 -7.04 2.65 3.38
N ARG A 70 -7.13 3.92 3.74
CA ARG A 70 -7.45 4.30 5.12
C ARG A 70 -8.77 3.69 5.57
N ARG A 71 -9.79 3.76 4.73
CA ARG A 71 -11.11 3.21 5.05
C ARG A 71 -11.11 1.69 5.06
N ILE A 72 -10.42 1.07 4.12
CA ILE A 72 -10.32 -0.39 4.09
C ILE A 72 -9.66 -0.91 5.36
N LYS A 73 -8.58 -0.27 5.78
CA LYS A 73 -7.88 -0.72 6.99
C LYS A 73 -8.70 -0.51 8.25
N ARG A 74 -9.59 0.49 8.25
CA ARG A 74 -10.48 0.72 9.39
C ARG A 74 -11.60 -0.32 9.43
N GLU A 75 -12.18 -0.65 8.27
CA GLU A 75 -13.33 -1.54 8.19
C GLU A 75 -12.97 -3.01 8.05
N SER A 76 -11.82 -3.29 7.45
CA SER A 76 -11.37 -4.66 7.18
C SER A 76 -9.88 -4.77 7.53
N PRO A 77 -9.55 -4.69 8.82
CA PRO A 77 -8.13 -4.63 9.23
C PRO A 77 -7.31 -5.85 8.85
N GLN A 78 -7.94 -6.98 8.59
CA GLN A 78 -7.22 -8.18 8.21
C GLN A 78 -6.86 -8.23 6.72
N THR A 79 -7.45 -7.35 5.90
CA THR A 79 -7.10 -7.26 4.49
C THR A 79 -5.82 -6.44 4.36
N ALA A 80 -4.82 -6.96 3.65
CA ALA A 80 -3.60 -6.21 3.38
C ALA A 80 -3.79 -5.36 2.13
N VAL A 81 -3.23 -4.17 2.13
CA VAL A 81 -3.26 -3.29 0.96
C VAL A 81 -1.83 -3.12 0.46
N LEU A 82 -1.59 -3.46 -0.79
CA LEU A 82 -0.30 -3.27 -1.45
C LEU A 82 -0.48 -2.18 -2.48
N ALA A 83 0.19 -1.06 -2.28
CA ALA A 83 0.07 0.08 -3.18
C ALA A 83 0.88 -0.15 -4.46
N LEU A 84 0.27 0.17 -5.59
CA LEU A 84 0.96 0.18 -6.87
C LEU A 84 0.95 1.59 -7.41
N THR A 85 2.07 2.05 -7.95
CA THR A 85 2.16 3.42 -8.43
C THR A 85 3.03 3.50 -9.69
N MET A 86 2.66 4.43 -10.56
CA MET A 86 3.49 4.80 -11.70
C MET A 86 4.60 5.75 -11.28
N TYR A 87 4.44 6.38 -10.13
CA TYR A 87 5.34 7.44 -9.69
C TYR A 87 6.07 7.04 -8.42
N GLU A 88 7.31 7.44 -8.31
CA GLU A 88 8.10 7.23 -7.10
C GLU A 88 8.12 8.52 -6.30
N ASP A 89 6.94 9.02 -5.98
CA ASP A 89 6.79 10.26 -5.22
C ASP A 89 6.81 9.94 -3.73
N ASP A 90 7.73 10.55 -3.01
CA ASP A 90 7.90 10.31 -1.58
C ASP A 90 6.66 10.68 -0.78
N GLN A 91 5.93 11.69 -1.22
CA GLN A 91 4.74 12.13 -0.50
C GLN A 91 3.68 11.03 -0.50
N TYR A 92 3.40 10.46 -1.67
CA TYR A 92 2.42 9.37 -1.76
C TYR A 92 2.87 8.14 -0.99
N PHE A 93 4.17 7.87 -1.02
CA PHE A 93 4.72 6.75 -0.30
C PHE A 93 4.41 6.85 1.20
N PHE A 94 4.70 7.99 1.81
CA PHE A 94 4.44 8.19 3.23
C PHE A 94 2.95 8.19 3.54
N GLU A 95 2.17 8.85 2.71
CA GLU A 95 0.73 8.90 2.94
C GLU A 95 0.10 7.51 2.87
N MET A 96 0.56 6.66 1.94
CA MET A 96 0.05 5.29 1.85
C MET A 96 0.43 4.47 3.06
N LEU A 97 1.66 4.61 3.54
CA LEU A 97 2.08 3.88 4.74
C LEU A 97 1.29 4.34 5.95
N GLN A 98 1.06 5.64 6.09
CA GLN A 98 0.27 6.17 7.21
C GLN A 98 -1.19 5.73 7.11
N ALA A 99 -1.70 5.54 5.91
CA ALA A 99 -3.06 5.05 5.71
C ALA A 99 -3.19 3.57 6.07
N GLY A 100 -2.08 2.87 6.23
CA GLY A 100 -2.08 1.48 6.65
C GLY A 100 -1.69 0.48 5.59
N ALA A 101 -1.15 0.94 4.45
CA ALA A 101 -0.68 0.02 3.42
C ALA A 101 0.45 -0.84 3.96
N ALA A 102 0.43 -2.11 3.61
CA ALA A 102 1.46 -3.05 4.03
C ALA A 102 2.68 -3.02 3.12
N GLY A 103 2.57 -2.41 1.95
CA GLY A 103 3.69 -2.31 1.03
C GLY A 103 3.43 -1.31 -0.08
N TYR A 104 4.48 -1.05 -0.84
CA TYR A 104 4.47 -0.03 -1.87
C TYR A 104 5.41 -0.49 -2.98
N VAL A 105 4.88 -0.69 -4.18
CA VAL A 105 5.63 -1.24 -5.31
C VAL A 105 5.36 -0.41 -6.55
N PRO A 106 6.38 -0.04 -7.32
CA PRO A 106 6.14 0.64 -8.59
C PRO A 106 5.52 -0.32 -9.60
N LYS A 107 4.65 0.20 -10.46
CA LYS A 107 4.00 -0.62 -11.48
C LYS A 107 5.00 -1.22 -12.47
N ARG A 108 6.21 -0.65 -12.55
CA ARG A 108 7.26 -1.17 -13.42
C ARG A 108 8.08 -2.29 -12.78
N ALA A 109 7.74 -2.68 -11.57
CA ALA A 109 8.46 -3.76 -10.90
C ALA A 109 8.35 -5.06 -11.70
N ALA A 110 9.37 -5.88 -11.63
CA ALA A 110 9.37 -7.16 -12.32
C ALA A 110 8.27 -8.07 -11.77
N PRO A 111 7.72 -8.96 -12.60
CA PRO A 111 6.65 -9.86 -12.14
C PRO A 111 7.01 -10.65 -10.88
N ASP A 112 8.26 -11.11 -10.78
CA ASP A 112 8.70 -11.86 -9.61
C ASP A 112 8.70 -11.01 -8.36
N GLU A 113 9.06 -9.72 -8.50
CA GLU A 113 9.07 -8.81 -7.37
C GLU A 113 7.65 -8.53 -6.89
N LEU A 114 6.73 -8.36 -7.82
CA LEU A 114 5.33 -8.14 -7.46
C LEU A 114 4.76 -9.36 -6.74
N ALA A 115 5.02 -10.55 -7.28
CA ALA A 115 4.54 -11.78 -6.66
C ALA A 115 5.12 -11.95 -5.26
N SER A 116 6.41 -11.65 -5.08
CA SER A 116 7.04 -11.74 -3.77
C SER A 116 6.42 -10.75 -2.80
N ALA A 117 6.11 -9.53 -3.26
CA ALA A 117 5.48 -8.53 -2.42
C ALA A 117 4.10 -8.99 -1.97
N ILE A 118 3.31 -9.56 -2.87
CA ILE A 118 1.98 -10.06 -2.56
C ILE A 118 2.07 -11.15 -1.50
N ARG A 119 2.99 -12.09 -1.66
CA ARG A 119 3.15 -13.17 -0.70
C ARG A 119 3.56 -12.65 0.67
N ALA A 120 4.47 -11.67 0.70
CA ALA A 120 4.91 -11.09 1.96
C ALA A 120 3.76 -10.41 2.71
N VAL A 121 3.01 -9.54 2.02
CA VAL A 121 1.95 -8.81 2.69
C VAL A 121 0.78 -9.72 3.07
N SER A 122 0.57 -10.80 2.32
CA SER A 122 -0.49 -11.76 2.67
C SER A 122 -0.18 -12.50 3.96
N ARG A 123 1.09 -12.60 4.33
CA ARG A 123 1.52 -13.23 5.59
C ARG A 123 1.55 -12.24 6.75
N GLY A 124 1.21 -10.99 6.51
CA GLY A 124 1.27 -9.96 7.54
C GLY A 124 2.58 -9.19 7.59
N ASP A 125 3.49 -9.47 6.68
CA ASP A 125 4.76 -8.74 6.60
C ASP A 125 4.58 -7.43 5.86
N VAL A 126 5.57 -6.55 5.99
CA VAL A 126 5.63 -5.30 5.24
C VAL A 126 6.60 -5.50 4.09
N PHE A 127 6.25 -5.03 2.91
CA PHE A 127 7.14 -5.08 1.76
C PHE A 127 7.42 -3.70 1.23
N LEU A 128 8.69 -3.32 1.17
CA LEU A 128 9.11 -2.05 0.58
C LEU A 128 10.10 -2.34 -0.54
N TYR A 129 9.85 -1.74 -1.70
CA TYR A 129 10.77 -1.85 -2.81
C TYR A 129 12.11 -1.24 -2.37
N PRO A 130 13.26 -1.86 -2.71
CA PRO A 130 14.54 -1.43 -2.14
C PRO A 130 14.85 0.05 -2.24
N SER A 131 14.56 0.69 -3.38
CA SER A 131 14.81 2.12 -3.54
C SER A 131 13.95 2.95 -2.61
N LEU A 132 12.75 2.48 -2.30
CA LEU A 132 11.83 3.19 -1.43
C LEU A 132 12.18 2.98 0.05
N ALA A 133 12.69 1.81 0.38
CA ALA A 133 13.13 1.52 1.74
C ALA A 133 14.24 2.49 2.15
N GLY A 134 15.19 2.75 1.24
CA GLY A 134 16.26 3.70 1.51
C GLY A 134 15.73 5.10 1.75
N ARG A 135 14.76 5.53 0.95
CA ARG A 135 14.13 6.84 1.13
C ARG A 135 13.42 6.95 2.46
N LEU A 136 12.75 5.89 2.87
CA LEU A 136 12.04 5.89 4.15
C LEU A 136 13.00 6.10 5.31
N VAL A 137 14.14 5.41 5.29
CA VAL A 137 15.14 5.56 6.34
C VAL A 137 15.68 6.99 6.36
N GLN A 138 16.02 7.54 5.19
CA GLN A 138 16.55 8.90 5.12
C GLN A 138 15.55 9.93 5.63
N ASP A 139 14.30 9.80 5.21
CA ASP A 139 13.27 10.75 5.62
C ASP A 139 13.00 10.64 7.11
N TYR A 140 13.04 9.45 7.66
CA TYR A 140 12.87 9.27 9.10
C TYR A 140 13.98 9.99 9.86
N LEU A 141 15.22 9.85 9.40
CA LEU A 141 16.35 10.50 10.05
C LEU A 141 16.26 12.02 9.96
N VAL A 142 15.85 12.54 8.80
CA VAL A 142 15.68 13.98 8.62
C VAL A 142 14.59 14.51 9.54
N ARG A 143 13.45 13.84 9.61
CA ARG A 143 12.36 14.26 10.49
C ARG A 143 12.78 14.23 11.95
N ARG A 144 13.51 13.21 12.33
CA ARG A 144 14.00 13.09 13.69
C ARG A 144 14.94 14.25 14.05
N ASP A 145 15.83 14.63 13.13
CA ASP A 145 16.72 15.75 13.34
C ASP A 145 15.98 17.07 13.46
N VAL A 146 14.96 17.26 12.63
CA VAL A 146 14.14 18.46 12.69
C VAL A 146 13.40 18.52 14.02
N GLU A 147 12.83 17.42 14.45
CA GLU A 147 12.13 17.39 15.73
C GLU A 147 13.06 17.63 16.91
N ALA A 148 14.27 17.12 16.83
CA ALA A 148 15.26 17.33 17.90
C ALA A 148 15.71 18.78 17.98
N ASN A 149 15.69 19.51 16.85
CA ASN A 149 16.12 20.88 16.81
C ASN A 149 15.02 21.91 17.02
N GLU A 150 13.78 21.49 16.96
CA GLU A 150 12.67 22.42 17.15
C GLU A 150 12.23 22.44 18.60
N PRO A 151 12.05 23.63 19.18
CA PRO A 151 11.49 23.71 20.52
C PRO A 151 10.04 23.29 20.48
N THR A 152 9.67 22.38 21.35
CA THR A 152 8.28 21.94 21.46
C THR A 152 7.71 22.37 22.81
N PRO A 153 6.40 22.48 22.91
CA PRO A 153 5.79 22.84 24.21
C PRO A 153 6.14 21.86 25.31
N ASP A 154 6.41 20.63 24.94
CA ASP A 154 6.75 19.60 25.92
C ASP A 154 8.20 19.68 26.38
N ASP A 155 9.05 20.24 25.56
CA ASP A 155 10.45 20.40 25.91
C ASP A 155 10.70 21.54 26.84
N LEU A 156 9.74 22.23 27.06
CA LEU A 156 9.80 23.34 27.83
C LEU A 156 9.75 23.12 29.16
N THR A 157 9.86 22.65 29.40
CA THR A 157 9.56 22.43 30.43
C THR A 157 10.31 22.26 31.20
N PRO A 158 10.34 22.72 30.95
CA PRO A 158 10.98 22.72 31.31
C PRO A 158 11.81 22.72 31.56
N ARG A 159 11.99 22.75 31.41
CA ARG A 159 12.79 22.59 31.19
C ARG A 159 13.38 23.04 30.92
N GLU A 160 13.23 23.26 30.76
CA GLU A 160 13.68 23.45 30.14
C GLU A 160 13.68 24.08 30.15
N GLN A 161 13.34 24.32 30.59
CA GLN A 161 13.27 24.66 30.33
C GLN A 161 13.31 24.95 30.63
N GLU A 162 13.20 25.21 31.02
CA GLU A 162 13.25 25.27 31.06
C GLU A 162 13.60 25.12 31.09
#